data_4c478df3716aece32d24fe6906fdb6da
#
_entry.id   4c478df3716aece32d24fe6906fdb6da
#
_cell.length_a   1.000
_cell.length_b   1.000
_cell.length_c   1.000
_cell.angle_alpha   90.00
_cell.angle_beta   90.00
_cell.angle_gamma   90.00
#
_symmetry.space_group_name_H-M   'P 1'
#
loop_
_entity.id
_entity.type
_entity.pdbx_description
1 polymer ?
#
loop_
_entity_poly.entity_id
_entity_poly.type
_entity_poly.pdbx_seq_one_letter_code
_entity_poly.pdbx_strand_id
1 'polypeptide(L)'
;NGDPVLDNNGNQVINYGLKTEKKNIIKQQASGLLEQTDWYNHKALDDDTYTIPDNIKTYRANVRAKSNEMETQINACTNVDELKALYEYTTQEDGSITRPLAEFPTLEI
;
A
#
# COMPACT_ATOMS: atom_id res chain seq x y z
N ASN A 1 23.45 -2.22 3.53
CA ASN A 1 23.51 -2.44 2.12
C ASN A 1 22.19 -3.04 1.65
N GLY A 2 21.87 -2.89 0.40
CA GLY A 2 20.60 -3.34 -0.15
C GLY A 2 20.67 -4.67 -0.87
N ASP A 3 21.79 -5.35 -0.85
CA ASP A 3 21.95 -6.58 -1.62
C ASP A 3 21.27 -7.76 -0.94
N PRO A 4 20.62 -8.65 -1.70
CA PRO A 4 20.06 -9.86 -1.13
C PRO A 4 21.14 -10.76 -0.55
N VAL A 5 20.79 -11.42 0.54
CA VAL A 5 21.69 -12.40 1.17
C VAL A 5 21.31 -13.78 0.63
N LEU A 6 22.32 -14.58 0.31
CA LEU A 6 22.10 -15.96 -0.13
C LEU A 6 22.16 -16.88 1.08
N ASP A 7 21.25 -17.86 1.13
CA ASP A 7 21.28 -18.87 2.17
C ASP A 7 22.34 -19.94 1.86
N ASN A 8 22.45 -20.95 2.73
CA ASN A 8 23.46 -22.00 2.58
C ASN A 8 23.27 -22.84 1.32
N ASN A 9 22.09 -22.77 0.70
CA ASN A 9 21.79 -23.52 -0.52
C ASN A 9 21.92 -22.64 -1.77
N GLY A 10 22.34 -21.38 -1.61
CA GLY A 10 22.51 -20.45 -2.70
C GLY A 10 21.23 -19.74 -3.12
N ASN A 11 20.15 -19.91 -2.41
CA ASN A 11 18.89 -19.22 -2.71
C ASN A 11 18.93 -17.78 -2.18
N GLN A 12 18.35 -16.87 -2.94
CA GLN A 12 18.18 -15.51 -2.45
C GLN A 12 17.13 -15.49 -1.35
N VAL A 13 17.50 -14.87 -0.22
CA VAL A 13 16.54 -14.56 0.83
C VAL A 13 16.34 -13.06 0.86
N ILE A 14 15.11 -12.65 1.21
CA ILE A 14 14.80 -11.24 1.23
C ILE A 14 15.50 -10.54 2.39
N ASN A 15 16.06 -9.39 2.12
CA ASN A 15 16.73 -8.56 3.11
C ASN A 15 15.68 -7.78 3.88
N TYR A 16 15.78 -7.73 5.21
CA TYR A 16 14.86 -6.94 6.04
C TYR A 16 14.87 -5.47 5.66
N GLY A 17 16.02 -4.93 5.25
CA GLY A 17 16.10 -3.56 4.78
C GLY A 17 15.25 -3.32 3.53
N LEU A 18 15.22 -4.29 2.61
CA LEU A 18 14.40 -4.20 1.42
C LEU A 18 12.92 -4.22 1.76
N LYS A 19 12.48 -5.12 2.66
CA LYS A 19 11.09 -5.16 3.11
C LYS A 19 10.69 -3.84 3.78
N THR A 20 11.55 -3.33 4.65
CA THR A 20 11.31 -2.07 5.34
C THR A 20 11.17 -0.93 4.34
N GLU A 21 12.05 -0.89 3.35
CA GLU A 21 12.00 0.14 2.31
C GLU A 21 10.69 0.09 1.54
N LYS A 22 10.26 -1.12 1.12
CA LYS A 22 9.01 -1.27 0.38
C LYS A 22 7.79 -0.90 1.23
N LYS A 23 7.77 -1.29 2.51
CA LYS A 23 6.69 -0.91 3.42
C LYS A 23 6.66 0.60 3.64
N ASN A 24 7.82 1.24 3.75
CA ASN A 24 7.88 2.69 3.91
C ASN A 24 7.33 3.41 2.69
N ILE A 25 7.59 2.90 1.48
CA ILE A 25 7.02 3.46 0.26
C ILE A 25 5.50 3.37 0.30
N ILE A 26 4.95 2.21 0.71
CA ILE A 26 3.51 2.03 0.85
C ILE A 26 2.93 3.01 1.86
N LYS A 27 3.58 3.17 3.01
CA LYS A 27 3.14 4.13 4.04
C LYS A 27 3.16 5.56 3.53
N GLN A 28 4.18 5.93 2.78
CA GLN A 28 4.28 7.27 2.19
C GLN A 28 3.18 7.52 1.18
N GLN A 29 2.87 6.52 0.35
CA GLN A 29 1.78 6.62 -0.62
C GLN A 29 0.44 6.78 0.08
N ALA A 30 0.17 5.96 1.10
CA ALA A 30 -1.07 6.06 1.88
C ALA A 30 -1.17 7.43 2.57
N SER A 31 -0.08 7.89 3.17
CA SER A 31 -0.04 9.18 3.85
C SER A 31 -0.33 10.32 2.88
N GLY A 32 0.25 10.29 1.67
CA GLY A 32 -0.01 11.30 0.65
C GLY A 32 -1.46 11.33 0.22
N LEU A 33 -2.08 10.15 0.08
CA LEU A 33 -3.50 10.07 -0.26
C LEU A 33 -4.38 10.58 0.86
N LEU A 34 -4.06 10.24 2.11
CA LEU A 34 -4.82 10.70 3.27
C LEU A 34 -4.68 12.21 3.47
N GLU A 35 -3.50 12.75 3.19
CA GLU A 35 -3.23 14.18 3.32
C GLU A 35 -4.16 15.01 2.44
N GLN A 36 -4.51 14.52 1.26
CA GLN A 36 -5.42 15.21 0.37
C GLN A 36 -6.81 15.45 0.97
N THR A 37 -7.18 14.65 1.97
CA THR A 37 -8.49 14.73 2.62
C THR A 37 -8.39 15.11 4.10
N ASP A 38 -7.20 15.41 4.61
CA ASP A 38 -7.01 15.77 6.02
C ASP A 38 -7.78 17.03 6.40
N TRP A 39 -7.97 17.97 5.47
CA TRP A 39 -8.67 19.21 5.76
C TRP A 39 -10.12 18.96 6.21
N TYR A 40 -10.73 17.85 5.79
CA TYR A 40 -12.09 17.50 6.25
C TYR A 40 -12.09 17.25 7.76
N ASN A 41 -11.06 16.56 8.27
CA ASN A 41 -10.91 16.31 9.70
C ASN A 41 -10.64 17.61 10.46
N HIS A 42 -9.80 18.47 9.93
CA HIS A 42 -9.50 19.75 10.54
C HIS A 42 -10.75 20.64 10.64
N LYS A 43 -11.54 20.66 9.58
CA LYS A 43 -12.79 21.43 9.58
C LYS A 43 -13.77 20.88 10.60
N ALA A 44 -13.89 19.55 10.73
CA ALA A 44 -14.79 18.93 11.69
C ALA A 44 -14.38 19.25 13.13
N LEU A 45 -13.09 19.42 13.40
CA LEU A 45 -12.60 19.82 14.72
C LEU A 45 -12.93 21.27 15.04
N ASP A 46 -12.87 22.14 14.04
CA ASP A 46 -13.11 23.57 14.22
C ASP A 46 -14.59 23.92 14.23
N ASP A 47 -15.42 23.13 13.57
CA ASP A 47 -16.85 23.43 13.33
C ASP A 47 -17.69 22.22 13.73
N ASP A 48 -18.34 22.31 14.90
CA ASP A 48 -19.17 21.24 15.44
C ASP A 48 -20.36 20.88 14.54
N THR A 49 -20.75 21.78 13.66
CA THR A 49 -21.90 21.57 12.76
C THR A 49 -21.51 20.88 11.48
N TYR A 50 -20.21 20.75 11.20
CA TYR A 50 -19.74 20.14 9.99
C TYR A 50 -19.62 18.62 10.13
N THR A 51 -20.22 17.89 9.19
CA THR A 51 -20.12 16.44 9.13
C THR A 51 -19.28 16.06 7.91
N ILE A 52 -18.28 15.22 8.13
CA ILE A 52 -17.45 14.73 7.04
C ILE A 52 -18.29 13.84 6.13
N PRO A 53 -18.28 14.07 4.79
CA PRO A 53 -19.04 13.22 3.86
C PRO A 53 -18.67 11.75 3.99
N ASP A 54 -19.66 10.87 3.85
CA ASP A 54 -19.46 9.43 3.99
C ASP A 54 -18.46 8.86 2.97
N ASN A 55 -18.48 9.38 1.73
CA ASN A 55 -17.52 8.92 0.72
C ASN A 55 -16.07 9.23 1.11
N ILE A 56 -15.84 10.34 1.80
CA ILE A 56 -14.51 10.68 2.31
C ILE A 56 -14.10 9.73 3.44
N LYS A 57 -15.01 9.45 4.37
CA LYS A 57 -14.74 8.51 5.46
C LYS A 57 -14.42 7.12 4.92
N THR A 58 -15.21 6.65 3.96
CA THR A 58 -15.03 5.35 3.33
C THR A 58 -13.71 5.29 2.59
N TYR A 59 -13.39 6.33 1.81
CA TYR A 59 -12.13 6.40 1.09
C TYR A 59 -10.92 6.29 2.04
N ARG A 60 -10.93 7.08 3.13
CA ARG A 60 -9.84 7.08 4.10
C ARG A 60 -9.68 5.70 4.76
N ALA A 61 -10.80 5.08 5.13
CA ALA A 61 -10.77 3.73 5.70
C ALA A 61 -10.20 2.71 4.70
N ASN A 62 -10.61 2.82 3.43
CA ASN A 62 -10.14 1.91 2.38
C ASN A 62 -8.64 2.10 2.10
N VAL A 63 -8.14 3.33 2.13
CA VAL A 63 -6.71 3.60 1.96
C VAL A 63 -5.91 2.94 3.08
N ARG A 64 -6.37 3.07 4.33
CA ARG A 64 -5.68 2.45 5.47
C ARG A 64 -5.71 0.93 5.38
N ALA A 65 -6.87 0.36 5.03
CA ALA A 65 -7.02 -1.09 4.89
C ALA A 65 -6.11 -1.63 3.77
N LYS A 66 -6.06 -0.93 2.65
CA LYS A 66 -5.20 -1.35 1.53
C LYS A 66 -3.72 -1.25 1.90
N SER A 67 -3.31 -0.21 2.60
CA SER A 67 -1.94 -0.07 3.07
C SER A 67 -1.54 -1.25 3.96
N ASN A 68 -2.42 -1.62 4.92
CA ASN A 68 -2.16 -2.74 5.81
C ASN A 68 -2.08 -4.07 5.05
N GLU A 69 -2.96 -4.26 4.06
CA GLU A 69 -2.95 -5.45 3.22
C GLU A 69 -1.66 -5.56 2.41
N MET A 70 -1.23 -4.47 1.80
CA MET A 70 0.01 -4.44 1.03
C MET A 70 1.23 -4.74 1.90
N GLU A 71 1.27 -4.16 3.11
CA GLU A 71 2.36 -4.42 4.04
C GLU A 71 2.38 -5.88 4.48
N THR A 72 1.20 -6.47 4.70
CA THR A 72 1.09 -7.90 5.05
C THR A 72 1.63 -8.77 3.93
N GLN A 73 1.28 -8.46 2.69
CA GLN A 73 1.79 -9.21 1.53
C GLN A 73 3.32 -9.10 1.41
N ILE A 74 3.86 -7.91 1.63
CA ILE A 74 5.31 -7.70 1.61
C ILE A 74 5.99 -8.50 2.71
N ASN A 75 5.42 -8.50 3.92
CA ASN A 75 5.98 -9.26 5.04
C ASN A 75 5.94 -10.76 4.81
N ALA A 76 4.98 -11.26 4.04
CA ALA A 76 4.85 -12.68 3.75
C ALA A 76 5.89 -13.19 2.75
N CYS A 77 6.56 -12.29 2.03
CA CYS A 77 7.57 -12.68 1.06
C CYS A 77 8.81 -13.24 1.76
N THR A 78 9.35 -14.33 1.24
CA THR A 78 10.55 -14.97 1.80
C THR A 78 11.79 -14.77 0.94
N ASN A 79 11.61 -14.26 -0.29
CA ASN A 79 12.73 -13.99 -1.20
C ASN A 79 12.39 -12.83 -2.12
N VAL A 80 13.40 -12.37 -2.86
CA VAL A 80 13.25 -11.24 -3.77
C VAL A 80 12.28 -11.54 -4.90
N ASP A 81 12.28 -12.79 -5.40
CA ASP A 81 11.39 -13.17 -6.50
C ASP A 81 9.92 -13.07 -6.09
N GLU A 82 9.57 -13.48 -4.87
CA GLU A 82 8.22 -13.33 -4.36
C GLU A 82 7.81 -11.86 -4.23
N LEU A 83 8.72 -11.04 -3.73
CA LEU A 83 8.45 -9.60 -3.62
C LEU A 83 8.24 -8.99 -5.00
N LYS A 84 9.10 -9.33 -5.95
CA LYS A 84 9.00 -8.84 -7.32
C LYS A 84 7.68 -9.24 -7.97
N ALA A 85 7.23 -10.47 -7.72
CA ALA A 85 5.97 -10.96 -8.27
C ALA A 85 4.77 -10.15 -7.81
N LEU A 86 4.81 -9.57 -6.61
CA LEU A 86 3.73 -8.71 -6.12
C LEU A 86 3.53 -7.47 -6.97
N TYR A 87 4.58 -7.02 -7.65
CA TYR A 87 4.57 -5.81 -8.46
C TYR A 87 4.38 -6.07 -9.94
N GLU A 88 4.36 -7.34 -10.37
CA GLU A 88 4.21 -7.68 -11.78
C GLU A 88 2.75 -7.54 -12.22
N TYR A 89 2.53 -6.75 -13.25
CA TYR A 89 1.21 -6.57 -13.84
C TYR A 89 0.93 -7.67 -14.85
N THR A 90 -0.30 -8.20 -14.82
CA THR A 90 -0.77 -9.17 -15.79
C THR A 90 -2.07 -8.69 -16.40
N THR A 91 -2.30 -9.03 -17.68
CA THR A 91 -3.54 -8.69 -18.37
C THR A 91 -4.57 -9.77 -18.06
N GLN A 92 -5.74 -9.35 -17.56
CA GLN A 92 -6.85 -10.26 -17.27
C GLN A 92 -7.70 -10.51 -18.53
N GLU A 93 -8.60 -11.47 -18.44
CA GLU A 93 -9.47 -11.83 -19.59
C GLU A 93 -10.35 -10.67 -20.03
N ASP A 94 -10.73 -9.80 -19.11
CA ASP A 94 -11.57 -8.65 -19.42
C ASP A 94 -10.77 -7.45 -19.98
N GLY A 95 -9.47 -7.61 -20.14
CA GLY A 95 -8.58 -6.56 -20.65
C GLY A 95 -7.97 -5.66 -19.60
N SER A 96 -8.36 -5.81 -18.34
CA SER A 96 -7.77 -5.01 -17.27
C SER A 96 -6.37 -5.50 -16.94
N ILE A 97 -5.54 -4.61 -16.39
CA ILE A 97 -4.18 -4.93 -15.98
C ILE A 97 -4.11 -4.83 -14.46
N THR A 98 -3.72 -5.91 -13.83
CA THR A 98 -3.66 -5.98 -12.36
C THR A 98 -2.37 -6.63 -11.88
N ARG A 99 -2.06 -6.43 -10.61
CA ARG A 99 -0.94 -7.09 -9.94
C ARG A 99 -1.41 -7.66 -8.60
N PRO A 100 -0.71 -8.68 -8.05
CA PRO A 100 -1.11 -9.25 -6.75
C PRO A 100 -1.20 -8.25 -5.62
N LEU A 101 -0.30 -7.26 -5.60
CA LEU A 101 -0.32 -6.21 -4.58
C LEU A 101 -1.53 -5.29 -4.72
N ALA A 102 -2.09 -5.21 -5.93
CA ALA A 102 -3.20 -4.33 -6.28
C ALA A 102 -2.83 -2.84 -6.17
N GLU A 103 -3.83 -1.98 -6.14
CA GLU A 103 -3.62 -0.53 -6.14
C GLU A 103 -4.42 0.08 -4.98
N PHE A 104 -4.01 1.27 -4.57
CA PHE A 104 -4.81 2.05 -3.63
C PHE A 104 -6.13 2.46 -4.26
N PRO A 105 -7.18 2.60 -3.44
CA PRO A 105 -8.47 3.09 -3.95
C PRO A 105 -8.34 4.52 -4.44
N THR A 106 -9.24 4.91 -5.34
CA THR A 106 -9.33 6.29 -5.81
C THR A 106 -10.52 6.97 -5.15
N LEU A 107 -10.38 8.29 -4.92
CA LEU A 107 -11.47 9.06 -4.33
C LEU A 107 -12.53 9.31 -5.39
N GLU A 108 -13.75 8.89 -5.09
CA GLU A 108 -14.91 9.14 -5.94
C GLU A 108 -15.77 10.22 -5.29
N ILE A 109 -15.97 11.29 -6.04
CA ILE A 109 -16.73 12.44 -5.55
C ILE A 109 -18.02 12.57 -6.36
#